data_4232cd33564cd1fa9c09b59495f1a283
#
_entry.id   4232cd33564cd1fa9c09b59495f1a283
#
_cell.length_a   1.000
_cell.length_b   1.000
_cell.length_c   1.000
_cell.angle_alpha   90.00
_cell.angle_beta   90.00
_cell.angle_gamma   90.00
#
_symmetry.space_group_name_H-M   'P 1'
#
loop_
_entity.id
_entity.type
_entity.pdbx_description
1 polymer ?
#
loop_
_entity_poly.entity_id
_entity_poly.type
_entity_poly.pdbx_seq_one_letter_code
_entity_poly.pdbx_strand_id
1 'polypeptide(L)'
;MLIKLKNEDTLIIDEFKLKCCVGKKGVSKNKLEGDFQTPSGKFNLGNLYWRSDRVKKPETKLICKKIKKNMGWCNDSNSAYYNKEIKKNKNIRYEKLYRQDHKYDLFILIKYNYKKTRKNLGSAIFIHLTKNYKATAGCIAISKKDFLILSKILKRNSQIIID
;
A
#
# COMPACT_ATOMS: atom_id res chain seq x y z
N MET A 1 -16.58 5.99 1.33
CA MET A 1 -16.40 5.20 0.10
C MET A 1 -15.71 3.91 0.46
N LEU A 2 -16.14 2.79 -0.10
CA LEU A 2 -15.68 1.46 0.24
C LEU A 2 -15.15 0.76 -1.00
N ILE A 3 -13.90 0.27 -0.91
CA ILE A 3 -13.30 -0.63 -1.89
C ILE A 3 -13.50 -2.05 -1.39
N LYS A 4 -13.80 -3.00 -2.28
CA LYS A 4 -13.84 -4.42 -1.97
C LYS A 4 -12.88 -5.17 -2.88
N LEU A 5 -12.02 -6.00 -2.32
CA LEU A 5 -11.28 -7.01 -3.09
C LEU A 5 -12.22 -8.17 -3.41
N LYS A 6 -12.20 -8.64 -4.63
CA LYS A 6 -12.94 -9.82 -5.09
C LYS A 6 -12.01 -10.76 -5.84
N ASN A 7 -12.08 -12.07 -5.51
CA ASN A 7 -11.30 -13.13 -6.17
C ASN A 7 -9.79 -12.86 -6.23
N GLU A 8 -9.25 -12.06 -5.29
CA GLU A 8 -7.82 -11.70 -5.21
C GLU A 8 -7.24 -10.99 -6.47
N ASP A 9 -8.06 -10.65 -7.46
CA ASP A 9 -7.64 -10.09 -8.75
C ASP A 9 -8.41 -8.82 -9.16
N THR A 10 -9.47 -8.46 -8.44
CA THR A 10 -10.34 -7.35 -8.80
C THR A 10 -10.68 -6.47 -7.60
N LEU A 11 -10.41 -5.16 -7.70
CA LEU A 11 -10.94 -4.16 -6.78
C LEU A 11 -12.25 -3.60 -7.32
N ILE A 12 -13.30 -3.65 -6.52
CA ILE A 12 -14.60 -3.06 -6.81
C ILE A 12 -14.77 -1.79 -5.99
N ILE A 13 -15.12 -0.69 -6.63
CA ILE A 13 -15.46 0.57 -5.99
C ILE A 13 -16.61 1.22 -6.76
N ASP A 14 -17.76 1.36 -6.12
CA ASP A 14 -19.01 1.73 -6.78
C ASP A 14 -19.24 0.84 -8.03
N GLU A 15 -19.32 1.41 -9.23
CA GLU A 15 -19.49 0.67 -10.50
C GLU A 15 -18.16 0.27 -11.15
N PHE A 16 -17.02 0.74 -10.63
CA PHE A 16 -15.71 0.46 -11.22
C PHE A 16 -15.19 -0.91 -10.78
N LYS A 17 -14.69 -1.66 -11.77
CA LYS A 17 -13.94 -2.90 -11.57
C LYS A 17 -12.51 -2.67 -12.07
N LEU A 18 -11.55 -2.72 -11.15
CA LEU A 18 -10.14 -2.46 -11.42
C LEU A 18 -9.37 -3.76 -11.24
N LYS A 19 -8.68 -4.23 -12.29
CA LYS A 19 -7.82 -5.41 -12.21
C LYS A 19 -6.68 -5.14 -11.23
N CYS A 20 -6.40 -6.10 -10.34
CA CYS A 20 -5.31 -6.03 -9.38
C CYS A 20 -4.53 -7.35 -9.28
N CYS A 21 -3.47 -7.33 -8.50
CA CYS A 21 -2.83 -8.53 -7.95
C CYS A 21 -2.51 -8.30 -6.47
N VAL A 22 -2.39 -9.40 -5.75
CA VAL A 22 -2.18 -9.44 -4.29
C VAL A 22 -0.86 -10.15 -3.95
N GLY A 23 -0.65 -10.44 -2.69
CA GLY A 23 0.50 -11.21 -2.20
C GLY A 23 0.61 -12.58 -2.88
N LYS A 24 1.84 -13.04 -3.11
CA LYS A 24 2.16 -14.32 -3.80
C LYS A 24 1.44 -15.53 -3.20
N LYS A 25 1.14 -15.49 -1.91
CA LYS A 25 0.44 -16.57 -1.19
C LYS A 25 -1.03 -16.23 -0.86
N GLY A 26 -1.63 -15.30 -1.63
CA GLY A 26 -3.04 -14.93 -1.50
C GLY A 26 -3.37 -14.07 -0.29
N VAL A 27 -4.62 -14.08 0.12
CA VAL A 27 -5.17 -13.36 1.27
C VAL A 27 -5.17 -14.22 2.52
N SER A 28 -4.90 -13.63 3.70
CA SER A 28 -4.84 -14.36 4.96
C SER A 28 -5.37 -13.55 6.15
N LYS A 29 -6.10 -14.22 7.04
CA LYS A 29 -6.48 -13.70 8.36
C LYS A 29 -5.30 -13.74 9.36
N ASN A 30 -4.33 -14.64 9.13
CA ASN A 30 -3.19 -14.90 10.01
C ASN A 30 -1.89 -14.32 9.42
N LYS A 31 -1.95 -13.04 9.04
CA LYS A 31 -0.82 -12.32 8.44
C LYS A 31 0.39 -12.24 9.38
N LEU A 32 1.57 -12.59 8.85
CA LEU A 32 2.87 -12.43 9.51
C LEU A 32 3.81 -11.57 8.65
N GLU A 33 4.86 -11.01 9.27
CA GLU A 33 5.90 -10.29 8.56
C GLU A 33 6.65 -11.24 7.60
N GLY A 34 6.77 -10.86 6.32
CA GLY A 34 7.51 -11.64 5.33
C GLY A 34 6.81 -12.90 4.79
N ASP A 35 5.53 -13.14 5.10
CA ASP A 35 4.79 -14.32 4.69
C ASP A 35 4.28 -14.31 3.24
N PHE A 36 4.45 -13.20 2.52
CA PHE A 36 3.95 -13.00 1.15
C PHE A 36 2.42 -13.04 1.01
N GLN A 37 1.68 -12.84 2.09
CA GLN A 37 0.23 -12.79 2.09
C GLN A 37 -0.29 -11.36 2.23
N THR A 38 -1.44 -11.07 1.63
CA THR A 38 -2.19 -9.84 1.83
C THR A 38 -3.11 -10.01 3.03
N PRO A 39 -3.14 -9.06 3.99
CA PRO A 39 -3.98 -9.22 5.18
C PRO A 39 -5.46 -9.13 4.84
N SER A 40 -6.26 -10.08 5.35
CA SER A 40 -7.71 -10.02 5.33
C SER A 40 -8.24 -9.07 6.39
N GLY A 41 -9.33 -8.38 6.10
CA GLY A 41 -10.03 -7.50 7.02
C GLY A 41 -10.53 -6.20 6.41
N LYS A 42 -11.04 -5.32 7.26
CA LYS A 42 -11.51 -3.97 6.89
C LYS A 42 -10.55 -2.91 7.41
N PHE A 43 -10.00 -2.10 6.50
CA PHE A 43 -8.97 -1.13 6.83
C PHE A 43 -9.31 0.27 6.31
N ASN A 44 -8.95 1.30 7.07
CA ASN A 44 -8.95 2.66 6.57
C ASN A 44 -7.78 2.87 5.61
N LEU A 45 -7.98 3.70 4.60
CA LEU A 45 -6.90 4.19 3.78
C LEU A 45 -6.18 5.36 4.45
N GLY A 46 -4.92 5.53 4.11
CA GLY A 46 -4.07 6.60 4.62
C GLY A 46 -3.68 7.59 3.52
N ASN A 47 -2.48 8.15 3.67
CA ASN A 47 -1.95 9.11 2.73
C ASN A 47 -1.65 8.49 1.37
N LEU A 48 -1.75 9.30 0.33
CA LEU A 48 -1.22 9.02 -0.99
C LEU A 48 0.21 9.57 -1.07
N TYR A 49 1.12 8.75 -1.54
CA TYR A 49 2.52 9.09 -1.76
C TYR A 49 2.82 9.13 -3.25
N TRP A 50 3.66 10.10 -3.69
CA TRP A 50 4.03 10.17 -5.10
C TRP A 50 5.45 10.65 -5.32
N ARG A 51 6.08 10.15 -6.41
CA ARG A 51 7.39 10.55 -6.92
C ARG A 51 7.22 11.80 -7.78
N SER A 52 7.39 12.98 -7.16
CA SER A 52 7.19 14.27 -7.84
C SER A 52 8.20 14.54 -8.96
N ASP A 53 9.27 13.78 -9.02
CA ASP A 53 10.27 13.79 -10.09
C ASP A 53 9.90 12.91 -11.29
N ARG A 54 8.87 12.05 -11.18
CA ARG A 54 8.43 11.11 -12.22
C ARG A 54 6.98 11.26 -12.63
N VAL A 55 6.12 11.69 -11.72
CA VAL A 55 4.68 11.81 -11.94
C VAL A 55 4.15 13.15 -11.47
N LYS A 56 3.24 13.71 -12.25
CA LYS A 56 2.46 14.88 -11.84
C LYS A 56 1.65 14.52 -10.58
N LYS A 57 1.47 15.49 -9.68
CA LYS A 57 0.65 15.30 -8.48
C LYS A 57 -0.74 14.80 -8.88
N PRO A 58 -1.19 13.63 -8.37
CA PRO A 58 -2.53 13.12 -8.67
C PRO A 58 -3.63 14.03 -8.13
N GLU A 59 -4.74 14.09 -8.85
CA GLU A 59 -5.98 14.66 -8.31
C GLU A 59 -6.53 13.70 -7.26
N THR A 60 -6.76 14.20 -6.05
CA THR A 60 -7.27 13.40 -4.95
C THR A 60 -7.73 14.25 -3.77
N LYS A 61 -8.65 13.73 -2.97
CA LYS A 61 -9.05 14.27 -1.66
C LYS A 61 -8.23 13.69 -0.50
N LEU A 62 -7.33 12.73 -0.79
CA LEU A 62 -6.41 12.18 0.20
C LEU A 62 -5.29 13.20 0.50
N ILE A 63 -4.69 13.07 1.68
CA ILE A 63 -3.46 13.83 1.98
C ILE A 63 -2.33 13.28 1.13
N CYS A 64 -1.68 14.16 0.35
CA CYS A 64 -0.56 13.80 -0.51
C CYS A 64 0.78 14.07 0.16
N LYS A 65 1.70 13.11 0.07
CA LYS A 65 3.08 13.24 0.53
C LYS A 65 4.07 12.98 -0.61
N LYS A 66 5.00 13.89 -0.85
CA LYS A 66 6.12 13.66 -1.78
C LYS A 66 7.06 12.61 -1.23
N ILE A 67 7.45 11.65 -2.07
CA ILE A 67 8.47 10.67 -1.73
C ILE A 67 9.84 11.33 -1.92
N LYS A 68 10.63 11.38 -0.85
CA LYS A 68 11.99 11.93 -0.83
C LYS A 68 13.03 10.81 -0.87
N LYS A 69 14.24 11.10 -1.34
CA LYS A 69 15.36 10.13 -1.45
C LYS A 69 15.70 9.42 -0.12
N ASN A 70 15.47 10.10 1.00
CA ASN A 70 15.77 9.59 2.34
C ASN A 70 14.58 8.93 3.06
N MET A 71 13.48 8.65 2.38
CA MET A 71 12.30 8.02 2.99
C MET A 71 12.36 6.50 2.92
N GLY A 72 11.95 5.87 4.03
CA GLY A 72 11.75 4.45 4.15
C GLY A 72 10.50 4.12 4.95
N TRP A 73 10.10 2.86 4.92
CA TRP A 73 9.06 2.31 5.76
C TRP A 73 9.66 1.22 6.63
N CYS A 74 9.64 1.41 7.96
CA CYS A 74 10.26 0.47 8.87
C CYS A 74 9.53 -0.89 8.84
N ASN A 75 10.27 -1.95 8.51
CA ASN A 75 9.82 -3.34 8.57
C ASN A 75 10.63 -4.18 9.57
N ASP A 76 11.36 -3.51 10.46
CA ASP A 76 12.07 -4.11 11.57
C ASP A 76 11.12 -4.27 12.75
N SER A 77 10.67 -5.49 13.01
CA SER A 77 9.71 -5.79 14.08
C SER A 77 10.24 -5.52 15.49
N ASN A 78 11.54 -5.37 15.68
CA ASN A 78 12.15 -5.01 16.97
C ASN A 78 12.26 -3.51 17.18
N SER A 79 12.04 -2.71 16.14
CA SER A 79 12.09 -1.26 16.21
C SER A 79 10.80 -0.68 16.79
N ALA A 80 10.92 0.37 17.63
CA ALA A 80 9.80 1.20 18.07
C ALA A 80 9.07 1.88 16.90
N TYR A 81 9.73 1.99 15.76
CA TYR A 81 9.18 2.55 14.52
C TYR A 81 8.55 1.51 13.59
N TYR A 82 8.41 0.25 14.03
CA TYR A 82 7.83 -0.80 13.22
C TYR A 82 6.52 -0.37 12.57
N ASN A 83 6.38 -0.62 11.26
CA ASN A 83 5.25 -0.24 10.42
C ASN A 83 4.95 1.28 10.38
N LYS A 84 6.01 2.09 10.42
CA LYS A 84 5.93 3.55 10.30
C LYS A 84 6.85 4.07 9.19
N GLU A 85 6.48 5.23 8.66
CA GLU A 85 7.37 6.02 7.78
C GLU A 85 8.56 6.52 8.61
N ILE A 86 9.76 6.36 8.10
CA ILE A 86 11.00 6.82 8.73
C ILE A 86 11.92 7.54 7.74
N LYS A 87 12.83 8.35 8.24
CA LYS A 87 14.03 8.72 7.50
C LYS A 87 14.98 7.52 7.50
N LYS A 88 15.70 7.32 6.40
CA LYS A 88 16.71 6.25 6.29
C LYS A 88 17.62 6.24 7.49
N ASN A 89 17.77 5.07 8.10
CA ASN A 89 18.64 4.82 9.23
C ASN A 89 19.35 3.48 9.01
N LYS A 90 20.68 3.47 9.08
CA LYS A 90 21.50 2.27 8.84
C LYS A 90 21.27 1.17 9.89
N ASN A 91 20.81 1.54 11.08
CA ASN A 91 20.62 0.64 12.21
C ASN A 91 19.20 0.02 12.27
N ILE A 92 18.31 0.38 11.34
CA ILE A 92 16.93 -0.09 11.30
C ILE A 92 16.64 -0.69 9.93
N ARG A 93 16.11 -1.90 9.88
CA ARG A 93 15.66 -2.50 8.62
C ARG A 93 14.42 -1.77 8.12
N TYR A 94 14.42 -1.37 6.85
CA TYR A 94 13.33 -0.66 6.23
C TYR A 94 13.20 -0.96 4.73
N GLU A 95 12.02 -0.79 4.23
CA GLU A 95 11.72 -0.80 2.81
C GLU A 95 11.95 0.60 2.22
N LYS A 96 12.72 0.69 1.13
CA LYS A 96 12.98 1.95 0.43
C LYS A 96 11.71 2.41 -0.28
N LEU A 97 11.26 3.64 -0.02
CA LEU A 97 10.13 4.23 -0.73
C LEU A 97 10.57 4.91 -2.04
N TYR A 98 11.76 5.49 -2.06
CA TYR A 98 12.36 6.08 -3.27
C TYR A 98 13.09 4.98 -4.05
N ARG A 99 12.38 4.33 -4.98
CA ARG A 99 12.85 3.16 -5.75
C ARG A 99 13.30 3.55 -7.15
N GLN A 100 14.12 2.71 -7.77
CA GLN A 100 14.47 2.86 -9.19
C GLN A 100 13.36 2.36 -10.10
N ASP A 101 12.67 1.27 -9.71
CA ASP A 101 11.48 0.80 -10.43
C ASP A 101 10.27 1.76 -10.22
N HIS A 102 9.22 1.59 -11.02
CA HIS A 102 8.03 2.45 -10.99
C HIS A 102 6.98 2.06 -9.95
N LYS A 103 7.15 0.92 -9.25
CA LYS A 103 6.10 0.37 -8.38
C LYS A 103 5.60 1.36 -7.33
N TYR A 104 6.51 2.18 -6.77
CA TYR A 104 6.20 3.19 -5.75
C TYR A 104 6.23 4.62 -6.30
N ASP A 105 6.12 4.80 -7.62
CA ASP A 105 5.91 6.13 -8.17
C ASP A 105 4.60 6.75 -7.65
N LEU A 106 3.63 5.89 -7.35
CA LEU A 106 2.36 6.19 -6.70
C LEU A 106 1.99 5.05 -5.75
N PHE A 107 1.65 5.37 -4.50
CA PHE A 107 1.03 4.39 -3.61
C PHE A 107 0.12 5.03 -2.56
N ILE A 108 -0.84 4.26 -2.05
CA ILE A 108 -1.75 4.63 -0.97
C ILE A 108 -1.52 3.65 0.19
N LEU A 109 -1.38 4.19 1.40
CA LEU A 109 -1.26 3.39 2.62
C LEU A 109 -2.59 2.69 2.93
N ILE A 110 -2.56 1.37 3.13
CA ILE A 110 -3.62 0.62 3.82
C ILE A 110 -3.24 0.57 5.29
N LYS A 111 -4.09 1.09 6.18
CA LYS A 111 -3.80 1.19 7.62
C LYS A 111 -3.99 -0.15 8.35
N TYR A 112 -3.39 -1.20 7.79
CA TYR A 112 -3.25 -2.49 8.45
C TYR A 112 -2.16 -2.42 9.52
N ASN A 113 -2.36 -3.03 10.69
CA ASN A 113 -1.40 -3.05 11.80
C ASN A 113 -0.77 -1.66 12.10
N TYR A 114 -1.54 -0.58 12.02
CA TYR A 114 -1.01 0.78 11.98
C TYR A 114 -1.24 1.58 13.26
N LYS A 115 -2.45 1.57 13.84
CA LYS A 115 -2.78 2.35 15.05
C LYS A 115 -2.15 1.74 16.31
N LYS A 116 -2.42 0.46 16.54
CA LYS A 116 -1.85 -0.36 17.62
C LYS A 116 -0.95 -1.40 16.97
N THR A 117 0.24 -0.98 16.58
CA THR A 117 1.19 -1.82 15.86
C THR A 117 1.64 -2.98 16.74
N ARG A 118 1.46 -4.21 16.27
CA ARG A 118 1.94 -5.44 16.92
C ARG A 118 3.13 -5.98 16.15
N LYS A 119 4.16 -6.42 16.88
CA LYS A 119 5.38 -7.00 16.31
C LYS A 119 5.06 -8.24 15.47
N ASN A 120 5.78 -8.43 14.38
CA ASN A 120 5.71 -9.57 13.47
C ASN A 120 4.37 -9.81 12.74
N LEU A 121 3.36 -8.97 12.93
CA LEU A 121 2.07 -9.13 12.25
C LEU A 121 1.99 -8.46 10.88
N GLY A 122 3.13 -8.06 10.32
CA GLY A 122 3.22 -7.47 8.99
C GLY A 122 3.25 -5.95 8.98
N SER A 123 3.89 -5.39 7.97
CA SER A 123 4.14 -3.97 7.76
C SER A 123 4.08 -3.62 6.27
N ALA A 124 4.09 -2.32 5.97
CA ALA A 124 4.20 -1.79 4.61
C ALA A 124 3.14 -2.34 3.64
N ILE A 125 1.87 -2.34 4.04
CA ILE A 125 0.76 -2.77 3.18
C ILE A 125 0.20 -1.55 2.44
N PHE A 126 0.34 -1.57 1.11
CA PHE A 126 -0.02 -0.46 0.23
C PHE A 126 -0.91 -0.91 -0.93
N ILE A 127 -1.61 0.04 -1.56
CA ILE A 127 -2.07 -0.08 -2.95
C ILE A 127 -1.02 0.66 -3.77
N HIS A 128 -0.31 -0.02 -4.69
CA HIS A 128 0.75 0.56 -5.50
C HIS A 128 0.64 0.20 -6.99
N LEU A 129 1.57 0.68 -7.82
CA LEU A 129 1.57 0.38 -9.24
C LEU A 129 2.05 -1.05 -9.51
N THR A 130 1.35 -1.75 -10.38
CA THR A 130 1.74 -3.10 -10.79
C THR A 130 2.89 -3.09 -11.80
N LYS A 131 3.65 -4.18 -11.85
CA LYS A 131 4.53 -4.55 -12.96
C LYS A 131 3.99 -5.83 -13.56
N ASN A 132 3.20 -5.68 -14.65
CA ASN A 132 2.59 -6.79 -15.38
C ASN A 132 1.75 -7.74 -14.49
N TYR A 133 1.09 -7.20 -13.47
CA TYR A 133 0.29 -7.96 -12.49
C TYR A 133 1.01 -9.15 -11.84
N LYS A 134 2.35 -9.09 -11.74
CA LYS A 134 3.11 -10.05 -10.93
C LYS A 134 2.73 -9.91 -9.47
N ALA A 135 2.52 -11.06 -8.81
CA ALA A 135 2.18 -11.12 -7.39
C ALA A 135 3.18 -10.34 -6.52
N THR A 136 2.69 -9.76 -5.44
CA THR A 136 3.44 -8.90 -4.52
C THR A 136 3.97 -9.65 -3.30
N ALA A 137 4.62 -8.95 -2.40
CA ALA A 137 5.01 -9.48 -1.08
C ALA A 137 3.90 -9.33 -0.01
N GLY A 138 2.70 -8.84 -0.40
CA GLY A 138 1.56 -8.64 0.50
C GLY A 138 0.74 -7.37 0.20
N CYS A 139 1.25 -6.46 -0.61
CA CYS A 139 0.52 -5.30 -1.09
C CYS A 139 -0.52 -5.67 -2.14
N ILE A 140 -1.40 -4.73 -2.46
CA ILE A 140 -2.28 -4.80 -3.63
C ILE A 140 -1.66 -3.93 -4.72
N ALA A 141 -1.59 -4.41 -5.97
CA ALA A 141 -1.04 -3.63 -7.05
C ALA A 141 -2.02 -3.53 -8.24
N ILE A 142 -2.13 -2.32 -8.82
CA ILE A 142 -3.04 -1.99 -9.92
C ILE A 142 -2.30 -1.21 -11.02
N SER A 143 -2.91 -1.08 -12.19
CA SER A 143 -2.35 -0.28 -13.27
C SER A 143 -2.26 1.21 -12.89
N LYS A 144 -1.33 1.95 -13.51
CA LYS A 144 -1.23 3.41 -13.31
C LYS A 144 -2.52 4.13 -13.71
N LYS A 145 -3.17 3.71 -14.79
CA LYS A 145 -4.46 4.25 -15.25
C LYS A 145 -5.52 4.09 -14.16
N ASP A 146 -5.67 2.87 -13.65
CA ASP A 146 -6.65 2.55 -12.62
C ASP A 146 -6.34 3.24 -11.29
N PHE A 147 -5.05 3.38 -10.93
CA PHE A 147 -4.62 4.12 -9.75
C PHE A 147 -5.04 5.59 -9.81
N LEU A 148 -4.90 6.24 -10.96
CA LEU A 148 -5.29 7.64 -11.15
C LEU A 148 -6.82 7.81 -11.08
N ILE A 149 -7.60 6.88 -11.62
CA ILE A 149 -9.07 6.84 -11.46
C ILE A 149 -9.39 6.69 -9.97
N LEU A 150 -8.82 5.68 -9.31
CA LEU A 150 -9.04 5.40 -7.90
C LEU A 150 -8.71 6.63 -7.04
N SER A 151 -7.58 7.30 -7.29
CA SER A 151 -7.15 8.46 -6.51
C SER A 151 -8.15 9.62 -6.54
N LYS A 152 -8.82 9.87 -7.67
CA LYS A 152 -9.82 10.93 -7.82
C LYS A 152 -11.08 10.69 -7.00
N ILE A 153 -11.54 9.44 -6.94
CA ILE A 153 -12.81 9.09 -6.29
C ILE A 153 -12.66 8.86 -4.78
N LEU A 154 -11.46 8.54 -4.28
CA LEU A 154 -11.22 8.30 -2.86
C LEU A 154 -11.38 9.56 -2.02
N LYS A 155 -11.91 9.38 -0.81
CA LYS A 155 -12.09 10.39 0.23
C LYS A 155 -11.23 10.02 1.45
N ARG A 156 -10.97 10.99 2.35
CA ARG A 156 -10.15 10.78 3.57
C ARG A 156 -10.65 9.66 4.48
N ASN A 157 -11.97 9.38 4.47
CA ASN A 157 -12.59 8.32 5.25
C ASN A 157 -12.85 7.04 4.43
N SER A 158 -12.27 6.91 3.25
CA SER A 158 -12.39 5.70 2.43
C SER A 158 -11.76 4.50 3.12
N GLN A 159 -12.38 3.35 2.91
CA GLN A 159 -11.97 2.07 3.49
C GLN A 159 -11.82 1.02 2.40
N ILE A 160 -11.09 -0.05 2.72
CA ILE A 160 -10.96 -1.25 1.90
C ILE A 160 -11.34 -2.47 2.72
N ILE A 161 -12.11 -3.37 2.12
CA ILE A 161 -12.36 -4.74 2.60
C ILE A 161 -11.55 -5.70 1.74
N ILE A 162 -10.79 -6.55 2.40
CA ILE A 162 -9.97 -7.62 1.83
C ILE A 162 -10.43 -8.92 2.48
N ASP A 163 -11.11 -9.77 1.73
CA ASP A 163 -11.68 -11.04 2.19
C ASP A 163 -11.50 -12.15 1.14
#